data_0a6d027d3270ad189f545f4684d7fa0a
#
_entry.id   0a6d027d3270ad189f545f4684d7fa0a
#
_cell.length_a   1.000
_cell.length_b   1.000
_cell.length_c   1.000
_cell.angle_alpha   90.00
_cell.angle_beta   90.00
_cell.angle_gamma   90.00
#
_symmetry.space_group_name_H-M   'P 1'
#
loop_
_entity.id
_entity.type
_entity.pdbx_description
1 polymer ?
#
loop_
_entity_poly.entity_id
_entity_poly.type
_entity_poly.pdbx_seq_one_letter_code
_entity_poly.pdbx_strand_id
1 'polypeptide(L)'
;MQPDTHAGLPPTLVPGQPITALAPMQDVTDLAFMRVMAHYGAPDYFFTEFLRVHAQSRPEAHILRSIDENDTGRPVFAQLIGENVTYLSRTIEVLLRHPIAGIDLNLGCPAPKVYKKNVGGGLLREPGRIDELLGALRAAVPGLFTVKMRIGFADTAHYDRILELVARHKVDLLSVHGRTVKEMYRSEV
;
A
#
# COMPACT_ATOMS: atom_id res chain seq x y z
N MET A 1 -5.86 26.92 16.44
CA MET A 1 -6.60 25.68 16.22
C MET A 1 -6.27 25.26 14.79
N GLN A 2 -5.27 24.40 14.62
CA GLN A 2 -4.96 23.87 13.29
C GLN A 2 -6.12 22.96 12.87
N PRO A 3 -6.58 23.01 11.62
CA PRO A 3 -7.61 22.10 11.15
C PRO A 3 -7.10 20.67 11.26
N ASP A 4 -7.94 19.78 11.77
CA ASP A 4 -7.70 18.34 11.80
C ASP A 4 -7.53 17.87 10.34
N THR A 5 -6.27 17.67 9.92
CA THR A 5 -5.91 17.33 8.54
C THR A 5 -6.04 15.83 8.24
N HIS A 6 -6.71 15.07 9.07
CA HIS A 6 -7.09 13.71 8.75
C HIS A 6 -8.37 13.76 7.90
N ALA A 7 -8.19 14.00 6.60
CA ALA A 7 -9.24 13.70 5.65
C ALA A 7 -9.62 12.23 5.86
N GLY A 8 -10.84 11.98 6.33
CA GLY A 8 -11.34 10.62 6.55
C GLY A 8 -11.21 9.79 5.26
N LEU A 9 -11.18 8.48 5.39
CA LEU A 9 -11.22 7.59 4.22
C LEU A 9 -12.35 8.01 3.28
N PRO A 10 -12.16 7.91 1.94
CA PRO A 10 -13.22 8.16 1.00
C PRO A 10 -14.44 7.30 1.37
N PRO A 11 -15.68 7.80 1.23
CA PRO A 11 -16.86 7.08 1.66
C PRO A 11 -17.01 5.75 0.91
N THR A 12 -17.57 4.75 1.60
CA THR A 12 -17.98 3.50 0.97
C THR A 12 -19.12 3.75 -0.02
N LEU A 13 -19.21 2.89 -1.06
CA LEU A 13 -20.31 2.94 -2.03
C LEU A 13 -21.69 2.78 -1.39
N VAL A 14 -21.77 1.89 -0.41
CA VAL A 14 -22.99 1.58 0.30
C VAL A 14 -22.75 1.84 1.78
N PRO A 15 -23.38 2.88 2.36
CA PRO A 15 -23.25 3.18 3.78
C PRO A 15 -23.61 1.97 4.66
N GLY A 16 -22.77 1.69 5.67
CA GLY A 16 -22.99 0.58 6.60
C GLY A 16 -22.51 -0.79 6.10
N GLN A 17 -22.00 -0.87 4.88
CA GLN A 17 -21.35 -2.09 4.36
C GLN A 17 -19.82 -2.07 4.62
N PRO A 18 -19.18 -3.24 4.70
CA PRO A 18 -17.73 -3.31 4.78
C PRO A 18 -17.06 -2.64 3.57
N ILE A 19 -15.96 -1.95 3.81
CA ILE A 19 -15.13 -1.38 2.75
C ILE A 19 -14.58 -2.50 1.86
N THR A 20 -14.71 -2.32 0.57
CA THR A 20 -14.16 -3.23 -0.43
C THR A 20 -13.01 -2.58 -1.19
N ALA A 21 -11.96 -3.34 -1.44
CA ALA A 21 -10.80 -2.86 -2.20
C ALA A 21 -10.26 -3.94 -3.13
N LEU A 22 -9.88 -3.55 -4.34
CA LEU A 22 -9.14 -4.46 -5.23
C LEU A 22 -7.70 -4.59 -4.71
N ALA A 23 -7.31 -5.81 -4.35
CA ALA A 23 -5.95 -6.07 -3.90
C ALA A 23 -4.93 -5.79 -5.01
N PRO A 24 -3.82 -5.07 -4.72
CA PRO A 24 -2.77 -4.82 -5.71
C PRO A 24 -2.06 -6.12 -6.10
N MET A 25 -2.05 -6.43 -7.38
CA MET A 25 -1.40 -7.61 -7.96
C MET A 25 -0.54 -7.18 -9.14
N GLN A 26 0.77 -7.43 -9.04
CA GLN A 26 1.73 -7.08 -10.08
C GLN A 26 1.39 -7.79 -11.39
N ASP A 27 1.48 -7.06 -12.49
CA ASP A 27 1.18 -7.51 -13.85
C ASP A 27 -0.30 -7.95 -14.05
N VAL A 28 -1.22 -7.50 -13.16
CA VAL A 28 -2.65 -7.83 -13.22
C VAL A 28 -3.53 -6.60 -13.00
N THR A 29 -3.33 -5.84 -11.92
CA THR A 29 -4.24 -4.75 -11.54
C THR A 29 -3.89 -3.44 -12.23
N ASP A 30 -3.79 -3.49 -13.56
CA ASP A 30 -3.60 -2.33 -14.42
C ASP A 30 -4.93 -1.58 -14.68
N LEU A 31 -4.88 -0.50 -15.46
CA LEU A 31 -6.04 0.30 -15.81
C LEU A 31 -7.14 -0.53 -16.52
N ALA A 32 -6.74 -1.45 -17.42
CA ALA A 32 -7.70 -2.26 -18.15
C ALA A 32 -8.47 -3.19 -17.20
N PHE A 33 -7.75 -3.81 -16.25
CA PHE A 33 -8.39 -4.63 -15.22
C PHE A 33 -9.31 -3.82 -14.31
N MET A 34 -8.90 -2.60 -13.89
CA MET A 34 -9.74 -1.70 -13.10
C MET A 34 -11.05 -1.35 -13.81
N ARG A 35 -10.98 -1.07 -15.14
CA ARG A 35 -12.17 -0.80 -15.96
C ARG A 35 -13.10 -2.01 -16.05
N VAL A 36 -12.56 -3.22 -16.23
CA VAL A 36 -13.35 -4.45 -16.22
C VAL A 36 -14.04 -4.63 -14.87
N MET A 37 -13.31 -4.47 -13.76
CA MET A 37 -13.91 -4.56 -12.42
C MET A 37 -14.99 -3.51 -12.20
N ALA A 38 -14.79 -2.28 -12.67
CA ALA A 38 -15.79 -1.23 -12.58
C ALA A 38 -17.08 -1.56 -13.34
N HIS A 39 -16.96 -2.24 -14.49
CA HIS A 39 -18.12 -2.67 -15.29
C HIS A 39 -18.97 -3.73 -14.57
N TYR A 40 -18.36 -4.66 -13.83
CA TYR A 40 -19.07 -5.76 -13.17
C TYR A 40 -19.40 -5.51 -11.68
N GLY A 41 -19.06 -4.37 -11.13
CA GLY A 41 -19.31 -4.00 -9.74
C GLY A 41 -18.03 -3.55 -9.05
N ALA A 42 -17.68 -2.27 -9.25
CA ALA A 42 -16.46 -1.69 -8.71
C ALA A 42 -16.35 -1.86 -7.19
N PRO A 43 -15.14 -2.11 -6.66
CA PRO A 43 -14.89 -1.95 -5.24
C PRO A 43 -14.97 -0.46 -4.84
N ASP A 44 -14.98 -0.19 -3.54
CA ASP A 44 -14.92 1.20 -3.05
C ASP A 44 -13.61 1.88 -3.44
N TYR A 45 -12.48 1.14 -3.39
CA TYR A 45 -11.15 1.65 -3.72
C TYR A 45 -10.36 0.73 -4.64
N PHE A 46 -9.51 1.34 -5.46
CA PHE A 46 -8.45 0.65 -6.17
C PHE A 46 -7.08 0.93 -5.56
N PHE A 47 -6.19 -0.04 -5.66
CA PHE A 47 -4.76 0.13 -5.42
C PHE A 47 -4.01 -0.16 -6.71
N THR A 48 -3.01 0.67 -7.05
CA THR A 48 -2.15 0.39 -8.21
C THR A 48 -1.30 -0.86 -7.96
N GLU A 49 -0.75 -1.42 -9.01
CA GLU A 49 0.45 -2.24 -8.90
C GLU A 49 1.52 -1.48 -8.11
N PHE A 50 2.43 -2.21 -7.43
CA PHE A 50 3.42 -1.50 -6.65
C PHE A 50 4.52 -0.87 -7.50
N LEU A 51 4.75 0.40 -7.29
CA LEU A 51 5.90 1.15 -7.79
C LEU A 51 7.16 0.72 -7.04
N ARG A 52 8.16 0.21 -7.77
CA ARG A 52 9.44 -0.21 -7.17
C ARG A 52 10.34 0.99 -6.92
N VAL A 53 10.64 1.24 -5.64
CA VAL A 53 11.43 2.41 -5.24
C VAL A 53 12.85 2.04 -4.87
N HIS A 54 13.81 2.59 -5.62
CA HIS A 54 15.26 2.48 -5.39
C HIS A 54 15.97 3.73 -5.91
N ALA A 55 17.30 3.78 -5.79
CA ALA A 55 18.09 4.98 -6.10
C ALA A 55 17.79 5.61 -7.47
N GLN A 56 17.62 4.79 -8.49
CA GLN A 56 17.46 5.21 -9.89
C GLN A 56 16.03 5.03 -10.42
N SER A 57 15.10 4.55 -9.57
CA SER A 57 13.71 4.35 -10.00
C SER A 57 13.01 5.67 -10.29
N ARG A 58 12.09 5.60 -11.24
CA ARG A 58 11.06 6.61 -11.50
C ARG A 58 9.73 5.89 -11.53
N PRO A 59 8.61 6.57 -11.19
CA PRO A 59 7.30 5.96 -11.36
C PRO A 59 7.12 5.44 -12.79
N GLU A 60 6.70 4.19 -12.89
CA GLU A 60 6.50 3.51 -14.17
C GLU A 60 5.27 4.09 -14.88
N ALA A 61 5.42 4.47 -16.16
CA ALA A 61 4.37 5.15 -16.92
C ALA A 61 3.06 4.34 -17.00
N HIS A 62 3.14 3.01 -17.13
CA HIS A 62 1.94 2.17 -17.19
C HIS A 62 1.17 2.15 -15.86
N ILE A 63 1.87 2.27 -14.72
CA ILE A 63 1.23 2.37 -13.40
C ILE A 63 0.61 3.77 -13.22
N LEU A 64 1.32 4.83 -13.63
CA LEU A 64 0.78 6.19 -13.59
C LEU A 64 -0.50 6.33 -14.43
N ARG A 65 -0.60 5.65 -15.56
CA ARG A 65 -1.84 5.60 -16.36
C ARG A 65 -3.04 5.07 -15.58
N SER A 66 -2.83 4.12 -14.66
CA SER A 66 -3.90 3.62 -13.78
C SER A 66 -4.42 4.67 -12.79
N ILE A 67 -3.70 5.78 -12.65
CA ILE A 67 -4.08 6.94 -11.84
C ILE A 67 -4.64 8.04 -12.75
N ASP A 68 -3.85 8.50 -13.72
CA ASP A 68 -4.11 9.68 -14.52
C ASP A 68 -5.26 9.49 -15.52
N GLU A 69 -5.39 8.28 -16.07
CA GLU A 69 -6.42 7.92 -17.04
C GLU A 69 -7.57 7.11 -16.42
N ASN A 70 -7.65 7.07 -15.08
CA ASN A 70 -8.69 6.33 -14.39
C ASN A 70 -10.06 7.01 -14.54
N ASP A 71 -10.94 6.35 -15.27
CA ASP A 71 -12.31 6.79 -15.54
C ASP A 71 -13.38 5.94 -14.82
N THR A 72 -12.96 5.12 -13.85
CA THR A 72 -13.87 4.22 -13.11
C THR A 72 -14.75 4.95 -12.10
N GLY A 73 -14.46 6.20 -11.79
CA GLY A 73 -15.14 6.96 -10.74
C GLY A 73 -14.77 6.52 -9.32
N ARG A 74 -13.71 5.71 -9.15
CA ARG A 74 -13.24 5.21 -7.86
C ARG A 74 -11.90 5.79 -7.47
N PRO A 75 -11.69 6.09 -6.17
CA PRO A 75 -10.40 6.54 -5.66
C PRO A 75 -9.32 5.49 -5.90
N VAL A 76 -8.11 5.93 -6.26
CA VAL A 76 -6.94 5.07 -6.49
C VAL A 76 -5.83 5.42 -5.53
N PHE A 77 -5.35 4.45 -4.77
CA PHE A 77 -4.16 4.57 -3.93
C PHE A 77 -2.92 4.13 -4.71
N ALA A 78 -1.85 4.91 -4.65
CA ALA A 78 -0.57 4.55 -5.24
C ALA A 78 0.22 3.66 -4.28
N GLN A 79 0.46 2.39 -4.64
CA GLN A 79 1.22 1.49 -3.79
C GLN A 79 2.72 1.58 -4.08
N LEU A 80 3.51 1.72 -3.03
CA LEU A 80 4.98 1.75 -3.06
C LEU A 80 5.57 0.48 -2.44
N ILE A 81 6.70 0.03 -2.99
CA ILE A 81 7.54 -0.98 -2.36
C ILE A 81 8.99 -0.52 -2.37
N GLY A 82 9.62 -0.46 -1.20
CA GLY A 82 10.99 0.02 -1.02
C GLY A 82 11.40 -0.06 0.45
N GLU A 83 12.67 0.24 0.73
CA GLU A 83 13.26 0.21 2.07
C GLU A 83 13.98 1.52 2.44
N ASN A 84 14.26 2.37 1.46
CA ASN A 84 15.03 3.58 1.67
C ASN A 84 14.12 4.80 1.76
N VAL A 85 14.14 5.45 2.92
CA VAL A 85 13.32 6.63 3.23
C VAL A 85 13.49 7.73 2.18
N THR A 86 14.74 8.10 1.84
CA THR A 86 15.01 9.20 0.89
C THR A 86 14.38 8.93 -0.48
N TYR A 87 14.50 7.69 -0.98
CA TYR A 87 13.96 7.35 -2.29
C TYR A 87 12.44 7.26 -2.28
N LEU A 88 11.86 6.73 -1.17
CA LEU A 88 10.41 6.70 -0.98
C LEU A 88 9.84 8.12 -0.92
N SER A 89 10.42 9.02 -0.11
CA SER A 89 9.98 10.41 0.00
C SER A 89 10.03 11.14 -1.35
N ARG A 90 11.13 11.01 -2.09
CA ARG A 90 11.25 11.54 -3.46
C ARG A 90 10.14 11.03 -4.39
N THR A 91 9.82 9.74 -4.30
CA THR A 91 8.76 9.15 -5.14
C THR A 91 7.38 9.66 -4.72
N ILE A 92 7.13 9.81 -3.42
CA ILE A 92 5.90 10.40 -2.88
C ILE A 92 5.71 11.82 -3.40
N GLU A 93 6.75 12.68 -3.37
CA GLU A 93 6.69 14.04 -3.90
C GLU A 93 6.25 14.10 -5.39
N VAL A 94 6.67 13.11 -6.18
CA VAL A 94 6.22 12.98 -7.57
C VAL A 94 4.75 12.58 -7.61
N LEU A 95 4.37 11.55 -6.86
CA LEU A 95 3.01 11.00 -6.88
C LEU A 95 1.96 11.98 -6.35
N LEU A 96 2.32 12.86 -5.44
CA LEU A 96 1.41 13.92 -4.93
C LEU A 96 1.01 14.96 -6.01
N ARG A 97 1.62 14.91 -7.19
CA ARG A 97 1.21 15.73 -8.35
C ARG A 97 0.17 15.06 -9.23
N HIS A 98 -0.15 13.79 -8.92
CA HIS A 98 -1.15 12.97 -9.62
C HIS A 98 -2.44 12.87 -8.79
N PRO A 99 -3.60 12.58 -9.38
CA PRO A 99 -4.88 12.52 -8.68
C PRO A 99 -5.04 11.23 -7.85
N ILE A 100 -4.10 10.99 -6.93
CA ILE A 100 -4.14 9.84 -6.01
C ILE A 100 -5.05 10.12 -4.82
N ALA A 101 -5.74 9.07 -4.33
CA ALA A 101 -6.49 9.12 -3.07
C ALA A 101 -5.56 9.08 -1.83
N GLY A 102 -4.42 8.44 -1.97
CA GLY A 102 -3.41 8.32 -0.92
C GLY A 102 -2.24 7.46 -1.35
N ILE A 103 -1.32 7.26 -0.42
CA ILE A 103 -0.12 6.41 -0.58
C ILE A 103 -0.31 5.13 0.24
N ASP A 104 0.03 3.99 -0.36
CA ASP A 104 0.05 2.70 0.30
C ASP A 104 1.47 2.11 0.34
N LEU A 105 1.88 1.60 1.51
CA LEU A 105 3.17 0.91 1.67
C LEU A 105 2.99 -0.60 1.66
N ASN A 106 3.68 -1.27 0.73
CA ASN A 106 3.69 -2.74 0.65
C ASN A 106 4.70 -3.34 1.62
N LEU A 107 4.21 -4.01 2.66
CA LEU A 107 4.97 -4.84 3.62
C LEU A 107 4.59 -6.32 3.53
N GLY A 108 3.99 -6.76 2.41
CA GLY A 108 3.43 -8.10 2.31
C GLY A 108 3.90 -8.94 1.12
N CYS A 109 4.61 -8.37 0.14
CA CYS A 109 5.02 -9.11 -1.06
C CYS A 109 5.88 -10.34 -0.72
N PRO A 110 5.43 -11.57 -1.06
CA PRO A 110 6.13 -12.80 -0.68
C PRO A 110 7.13 -13.28 -1.73
N ALA A 111 7.32 -12.53 -2.83
CA ALA A 111 8.20 -12.94 -3.90
C ALA A 111 9.66 -13.04 -3.43
N PRO A 112 10.37 -14.18 -3.66
CA PRO A 112 11.76 -14.36 -3.23
C PRO A 112 12.71 -13.26 -3.70
N LYS A 113 12.53 -12.77 -4.94
CA LYS A 113 13.31 -11.67 -5.51
C LYS A 113 13.09 -10.33 -4.78
N VAL A 114 12.02 -10.21 -3.99
CA VAL A 114 11.66 -9.03 -3.20
C VAL A 114 12.16 -9.18 -1.76
N TYR A 115 11.68 -10.19 -1.02
CA TYR A 115 12.00 -10.31 0.40
C TYR A 115 13.47 -10.59 0.69
N LYS A 116 14.23 -11.21 -0.25
CA LYS A 116 15.69 -11.41 -0.12
C LYS A 116 16.46 -10.08 -0.09
N LYS A 117 15.90 -9.02 -0.67
CA LYS A 117 16.45 -7.65 -0.63
C LYS A 117 15.96 -6.86 0.58
N ASN A 118 15.31 -7.52 1.53
CA ASN A 118 14.71 -6.89 2.71
C ASN A 118 13.67 -5.81 2.41
N VAL A 119 12.87 -6.02 1.37
CA VAL A 119 11.81 -5.12 0.89
C VAL A 119 10.47 -5.85 0.97
N GLY A 120 9.37 -5.12 0.99
CA GLY A 120 8.03 -5.72 1.08
C GLY A 120 7.89 -6.62 2.30
N GLY A 121 7.47 -7.88 2.11
CA GLY A 121 7.34 -8.85 3.21
C GLY A 121 8.65 -9.14 3.94
N GLY A 122 9.81 -8.85 3.35
CA GLY A 122 11.11 -8.99 3.99
C GLY A 122 11.30 -8.11 5.23
N LEU A 123 10.70 -6.92 5.22
CA LEU A 123 10.76 -5.95 6.32
C LEU A 123 10.06 -6.44 7.60
N LEU A 124 9.14 -7.41 7.51
CA LEU A 124 8.45 -7.97 8.68
C LEU A 124 9.39 -8.65 9.69
N ARG A 125 10.66 -8.85 9.33
CA ARG A 125 11.72 -9.33 10.24
C ARG A 125 12.33 -8.22 11.09
N GLU A 126 12.11 -6.95 10.72
CA GLU A 126 12.83 -5.79 11.28
C GLU A 126 11.85 -4.70 11.73
N PRO A 127 11.14 -4.88 12.87
CA PRO A 127 10.19 -3.88 13.36
C PRO A 127 10.81 -2.48 13.56
N GLY A 128 12.09 -2.40 13.93
CA GLY A 128 12.80 -1.11 14.04
C GLY A 128 12.90 -0.36 12.71
N ARG A 129 13.12 -1.11 11.60
CA ARG A 129 13.14 -0.51 10.27
C ARG A 129 11.74 -0.09 9.81
N ILE A 130 10.71 -0.85 10.18
CA ILE A 130 9.31 -0.47 9.93
C ILE A 130 8.98 0.81 10.68
N ASP A 131 9.41 0.97 11.93
CA ASP A 131 9.21 2.19 12.74
C ASP A 131 9.76 3.44 12.02
N GLU A 132 11.01 3.36 11.56
CA GLU A 132 11.65 4.45 10.79
C GLU A 132 10.87 4.78 9.51
N LEU A 133 10.50 3.76 8.73
CA LEU A 133 9.79 3.94 7.47
C LEU A 133 8.41 4.56 7.70
N LEU A 134 7.63 4.03 8.64
CA LEU A 134 6.28 4.54 8.93
C LEU A 134 6.33 5.99 9.39
N GLY A 135 7.27 6.34 10.28
CA GLY A 135 7.45 7.71 10.76
C GLY A 135 7.80 8.68 9.63
N ALA A 136 8.77 8.31 8.79
CA ALA A 136 9.20 9.14 7.68
C ALA A 136 8.10 9.30 6.61
N LEU A 137 7.41 8.21 6.25
CA LEU A 137 6.34 8.26 5.26
C LEU A 137 5.13 9.03 5.78
N ARG A 138 4.76 8.87 7.05
CA ARG A 138 3.67 9.67 7.63
C ARG A 138 3.97 11.17 7.57
N ALA A 139 5.22 11.56 7.80
CA ALA A 139 5.64 12.96 7.68
C ALA A 139 5.62 13.48 6.22
N ALA A 140 5.91 12.60 5.25
CA ALA A 140 5.97 12.95 3.82
C ALA A 140 4.59 12.95 3.13
N VAL A 141 3.60 12.23 3.68
CA VAL A 141 2.26 12.10 3.10
C VAL A 141 1.27 13.03 3.81
N PRO A 142 0.84 14.13 3.19
CA PRO A 142 -0.10 15.07 3.83
C PRO A 142 -1.53 14.54 3.91
N GLY A 143 -1.88 13.56 3.06
CA GLY A 143 -3.20 12.93 2.97
C GLY A 143 -3.22 11.53 3.56
N LEU A 144 -4.01 10.65 2.93
CA LEU A 144 -4.18 9.27 3.39
C LEU A 144 -2.91 8.45 3.20
N PHE A 145 -2.50 7.78 4.26
CA PHE A 145 -1.38 6.84 4.28
C PHE A 145 -1.86 5.48 4.76
N THR A 146 -1.74 4.48 3.90
CA THR A 146 -2.19 3.11 4.18
C THR A 146 -1.03 2.12 4.13
N VAL A 147 -1.23 0.95 4.72
CA VAL A 147 -0.24 -0.14 4.73
C VAL A 147 -0.92 -1.45 4.39
N LYS A 148 -0.29 -2.24 3.53
CA LYS A 148 -0.69 -3.63 3.29
C LYS A 148 0.40 -4.59 3.72
N MET A 149 0.09 -5.49 4.67
CA MET A 149 1.07 -6.41 5.24
C MET A 149 0.55 -7.85 5.33
N ARG A 150 1.43 -8.77 5.69
CA ARG A 150 1.14 -10.13 6.15
C ARG A 150 1.30 -10.22 7.66
N ILE A 151 0.80 -11.32 8.26
CA ILE A 151 0.88 -11.54 9.73
C ILE A 151 2.31 -11.78 10.25
N GLY A 152 3.30 -11.91 9.37
CA GLY A 152 4.70 -12.08 9.73
C GLY A 152 5.54 -12.62 8.58
N PHE A 153 6.83 -12.83 8.82
CA PHE A 153 7.76 -13.36 7.80
C PHE A 153 7.73 -14.89 7.74
N ALA A 154 8.23 -15.57 8.77
CA ALA A 154 8.21 -17.03 8.91
C ALA A 154 7.19 -17.47 9.96
N ASP A 155 6.94 -16.63 10.93
CA ASP A 155 6.03 -16.75 12.04
C ASP A 155 5.40 -15.40 12.38
N THR A 156 4.63 -15.32 13.45
CA THR A 156 3.91 -14.12 13.90
C THR A 156 4.61 -13.39 15.05
N ALA A 157 5.86 -13.71 15.38
CA ALA A 157 6.54 -13.19 16.58
C ALA A 157 6.61 -11.65 16.66
N HIS A 158 6.61 -10.97 15.53
CA HIS A 158 6.65 -9.51 15.48
C HIS A 158 5.29 -8.85 15.18
N TYR A 159 4.22 -9.63 15.04
CA TYR A 159 2.93 -9.12 14.56
C TYR A 159 2.37 -8.02 15.46
N ASP A 160 2.22 -8.28 16.75
CA ASP A 160 1.66 -7.32 17.70
C ASP A 160 2.51 -6.05 17.78
N ARG A 161 3.84 -6.21 17.77
CA ARG A 161 4.76 -5.07 17.75
C ARG A 161 4.58 -4.20 16.51
N ILE A 162 4.37 -4.80 15.35
CA ILE A 162 4.13 -4.06 14.10
C ILE A 162 2.76 -3.36 14.14
N LEU A 163 1.74 -3.98 14.71
CA LEU A 163 0.43 -3.33 14.91
C LEU A 163 0.55 -2.07 15.80
N GLU A 164 1.32 -2.16 16.90
CA GLU A 164 1.61 -0.98 17.74
C GLU A 164 2.29 0.16 16.95
N LEU A 165 3.23 -0.18 16.06
CA LEU A 165 3.91 0.81 15.21
C LEU A 165 2.95 1.44 14.21
N VAL A 166 2.12 0.66 13.57
CA VAL A 166 1.07 1.13 12.64
C VAL A 166 0.15 2.13 13.34
N ALA A 167 -0.31 1.80 14.56
CA ALA A 167 -1.17 2.68 15.35
C ALA A 167 -0.42 3.96 15.79
N ARG A 168 0.83 3.81 16.27
CA ARG A 168 1.69 4.94 16.70
C ARG A 168 1.87 5.98 15.60
N HIS A 169 2.12 5.51 14.37
CA HIS A 169 2.35 6.39 13.23
C HIS A 169 1.06 6.82 12.51
N LYS A 170 -0.11 6.55 13.12
CA LYS A 170 -1.42 6.98 12.62
C LYS A 170 -1.61 6.62 11.15
N VAL A 171 -1.38 5.35 10.83
CA VAL A 171 -1.74 4.79 9.52
C VAL A 171 -3.25 4.78 9.40
N ASP A 172 -3.80 5.35 8.32
CA ASP A 172 -5.24 5.56 8.17
C ASP A 172 -6.02 4.28 7.86
N LEU A 173 -5.38 3.32 7.18
CA LEU A 173 -5.95 1.99 6.89
C LEU A 173 -4.86 0.93 6.86
N LEU A 174 -5.10 -0.18 7.54
CA LEU A 174 -4.24 -1.37 7.51
C LEU A 174 -4.97 -2.54 6.85
N SER A 175 -4.37 -3.07 5.77
CA SER A 175 -4.82 -4.32 5.13
C SER A 175 -3.91 -5.47 5.55
N VAL A 176 -4.48 -6.51 6.15
CA VAL A 176 -3.73 -7.67 6.63
C VAL A 176 -4.12 -8.92 5.85
N HIS A 177 -3.12 -9.60 5.26
CA HIS A 177 -3.27 -10.93 4.71
C HIS A 177 -2.90 -11.97 5.79
N GLY A 178 -3.81 -12.87 6.14
CA GLY A 178 -3.70 -13.85 7.23
C GLY A 178 -2.68 -14.98 7.01
N ARG A 179 -1.69 -14.82 6.13
CA ARG A 179 -0.57 -15.74 5.94
C ARG A 179 0.75 -15.05 6.20
N THR A 180 1.77 -15.82 6.61
CA THR A 180 3.15 -15.35 6.64
C THR A 180 3.73 -15.22 5.22
N VAL A 181 4.87 -14.56 5.10
CA VAL A 181 5.60 -14.46 3.82
C VAL A 181 6.05 -15.84 3.33
N LYS A 182 6.49 -16.71 4.24
CA LYS A 182 6.99 -18.05 3.92
C LYS A 182 5.90 -19.02 3.46
N GLU A 183 4.68 -18.85 3.91
CA GLU A 183 3.51 -19.62 3.43
C GLU A 183 3.13 -19.28 2.00
N MET A 184 3.49 -18.10 1.52
CA MET A 184 3.18 -17.62 0.16
C MET A 184 1.66 -17.70 -0.15
N TYR A 185 1.26 -18.60 -1.06
CA TYR A 185 -0.12 -18.79 -1.51
C TYR A 185 -0.59 -20.25 -1.33
N ARG A 186 -0.01 -20.99 -0.41
CA ARG A 186 -0.42 -22.37 -0.11
C ARG A 186 -1.87 -22.40 0.37
N SER A 187 -2.62 -23.42 -0.06
CA SER A 187 -4.04 -23.56 0.24
C SER A 187 -4.35 -23.91 1.68
N GLU A 188 -3.43 -24.53 2.38
CA GLU A 188 -3.57 -24.91 3.80
C GLU A 188 -3.21 -23.71 4.67
N VAL A 189 -4.17 -23.26 5.47
CA VAL A 189 -4.05 -22.21 6.48
C VAL A 189 -4.56 -22.76 7.78
#